data_7403d1d9c49d374672a529be482849b3
#
_entry.id   7403d1d9c49d374672a529be482849b3
#
_cell.length_a   1.000
_cell.length_b   1.000
_cell.length_c   1.000
_cell.angle_alpha   90.00
_cell.angle_beta   90.00
_cell.angle_gamma   90.00
#
_symmetry.space_group_name_H-M   'P 1'
#
loop_
_entity.id
_entity.type
_entity.pdbx_description
1 polymer ?
#
loop_
_entity_poly.entity_id
_entity_poly.type
_entity_poly.pdbx_seq_one_letter_code
_entity_poly.pdbx_strand_id
1 'polypeptide(L)'
;MTKFSCPSPSVVARKLAFSAVLSTGLLMIGLTQAEAAKTTLNLGMSVEPTGLDPTIAAPVAIGQVTWQNIFEGLVAIDQNGKIVPQLAKSWEISPDGLAYTFKLRTGVKFHDGQAFDSATAKFTLDRARGGQSVNPQKRFFSTIASIDTPDAETLILHLSSPTGSLLYWLGWPSSVMVGPKSSANDKTAPVGTGPFKFSAWAKGDHVDLVKNPDYWNKSVDVKLEKVTFRFISDPQAEAAALKAGDLDAFPEFAAPELMNSFEGDPRLTTKIGNTELKVVAGMNNTRKPFDDKRVRQALMMALDRKTIIEGAWSGLGTAIGSHYTPNDPGYKDLTGTLPYDAAKAKALLAEAGYPNGFSFTIKTPQMAYAPRSAQVMQAMFADIGVTMNIEPTEFPAKWVQDVFSGRNYDMTIVAHAEPLDIDIYSRDPYYFNYKNPDFNELMKKIQLTADAAEQNKLYGEAQSILAEDVPALFLFVMPKLGVWDKKLKGLWENEPIPSNVLTNVSWED
;
A
#
# COMPACT_ATOMS: atom_id res chain seq x y z
N MET A 1 -36.29 77.16 -1.90
CA MET A 1 -37.65 77.66 -2.13
C MET A 1 -38.62 76.65 -1.60
N THR A 2 -39.37 77.07 -0.58
CA THR A 2 -40.74 76.81 -0.13
C THR A 2 -41.03 75.35 0.25
N LYS A 3 -41.20 75.08 1.52
CA LYS A 3 -42.10 75.50 2.61
C LYS A 3 -43.22 74.46 2.80
N PHE A 4 -43.30 73.93 4.05
CA PHE A 4 -44.42 73.72 4.95
C PHE A 4 -45.51 72.71 4.58
N SER A 5 -46.12 71.90 5.48
CA SER A 5 -46.55 72.14 6.86
C SER A 5 -47.13 70.87 7.45
N CYS A 6 -46.88 70.61 8.73
CA CYS A 6 -47.70 69.79 9.62
C CYS A 6 -49.07 70.53 9.88
N PRO A 7 -50.13 69.84 10.35
CA PRO A 7 -50.38 69.79 11.78
C PRO A 7 -51.04 68.50 12.36
N SER A 8 -50.85 68.30 13.65
CA SER A 8 -51.64 67.51 14.60
C SER A 8 -52.81 68.43 15.12
N PRO A 9 -53.62 68.07 16.12
CA PRO A 9 -53.94 66.85 16.87
C PRO A 9 -55.45 66.70 17.17
N SER A 10 -55.89 65.68 17.91
CA SER A 10 -56.88 65.69 19.04
C SER A 10 -57.45 64.27 19.28
N VAL A 11 -57.29 63.71 20.40
CA VAL A 11 -57.87 63.79 21.74
C VAL A 11 -59.03 62.79 21.96
N VAL A 12 -58.74 61.82 22.84
CA VAL A 12 -59.57 61.23 23.92
C VAL A 12 -60.80 60.37 23.57
N ALA A 13 -60.78 59.13 24.04
CA ALA A 13 -61.73 58.61 25.00
C ALA A 13 -61.34 57.22 25.56
N ARG A 14 -61.21 57.16 26.87
CA ARG A 14 -61.15 55.97 27.73
C ARG A 14 -62.36 55.08 27.57
N LYS A 15 -62.18 53.78 27.60
CA LYS A 15 -63.06 52.85 28.38
C LYS A 15 -62.25 51.60 28.74
N LEU A 16 -62.20 51.34 30.03
CA LEU A 16 -61.73 50.10 30.69
C LEU A 16 -62.73 48.96 30.34
N ALA A 17 -62.16 47.78 30.07
CA ALA A 17 -62.86 46.53 30.37
C ALA A 17 -61.79 45.44 30.66
N PHE A 18 -62.14 44.69 31.68
CA PHE A 18 -61.40 43.69 32.45
C PHE A 18 -60.98 42.40 31.66
N SER A 19 -59.83 41.82 32.06
CA SER A 19 -59.51 40.39 32.29
C SER A 19 -59.75 39.37 31.18
N ALA A 20 -58.64 38.76 30.78
CA ALA A 20 -58.41 37.32 30.94
C ALA A 20 -56.91 37.01 30.55
N VAL A 21 -56.11 36.72 31.57
CA VAL A 21 -54.75 36.10 31.38
C VAL A 21 -54.99 34.66 31.01
N LEU A 22 -54.92 34.33 29.72
CA LEU A 22 -54.73 32.97 29.24
C LEU A 22 -53.22 32.79 28.97
N SER A 23 -52.55 32.22 29.96
CA SER A 23 -51.14 31.70 29.80
C SER A 23 -51.16 30.51 28.85
N THR A 24 -50.99 30.77 27.57
CA THR A 24 -50.61 29.75 26.59
C THR A 24 -49.11 29.58 26.69
N GLY A 25 -48.68 28.59 27.49
CA GLY A 25 -47.30 28.09 27.48
C GLY A 25 -47.01 27.52 26.10
N LEU A 26 -46.29 28.30 25.26
CA LEU A 26 -45.66 27.77 24.06
C LEU A 26 -44.54 26.81 24.51
N LEU A 27 -44.85 25.49 24.53
CA LEU A 27 -43.85 24.46 24.53
C LEU A 27 -43.09 24.61 23.20
N MET A 28 -41.95 25.30 23.23
CA MET A 28 -40.95 25.20 22.18
C MET A 28 -40.36 23.78 22.27
N ILE A 29 -40.98 22.83 21.55
CA ILE A 29 -40.32 21.58 21.20
C ILE A 29 -39.19 21.99 20.26
N GLY A 30 -38.00 22.12 20.81
CA GLY A 30 -36.77 22.20 20.02
C GLY A 30 -36.69 20.93 19.19
N LEU A 31 -37.14 20.99 17.96
CA LEU A 31 -36.74 20.04 16.93
C LEU A 31 -35.23 20.23 16.78
N THR A 32 -34.42 19.43 17.50
CA THR A 32 -33.07 19.18 17.13
C THR A 32 -33.17 18.52 15.75
N GLN A 33 -33.00 19.30 14.68
CA GLN A 33 -32.68 18.72 13.39
C GLN A 33 -31.43 17.86 13.62
N ALA A 34 -31.60 16.55 13.60
CA ALA A 34 -30.48 15.65 13.45
C ALA A 34 -29.77 16.07 12.14
N GLU A 35 -28.59 16.66 12.26
CA GLU A 35 -27.79 16.98 11.10
C GLU A 35 -27.58 15.66 10.36
N ALA A 36 -27.98 15.59 9.10
CA ALA A 36 -27.81 14.36 8.33
C ALA A 36 -26.31 14.01 8.30
N ALA A 37 -25.97 12.78 8.65
CA ALA A 37 -24.59 12.32 8.67
C ALA A 37 -23.91 12.62 7.33
N LYS A 38 -22.68 13.12 7.37
CA LYS A 38 -21.87 13.42 6.18
C LYS A 38 -21.69 12.13 5.37
N THR A 39 -21.98 12.17 4.06
CA THR A 39 -21.88 11.01 3.15
C THR A 39 -20.84 11.22 2.04
N THR A 40 -20.11 12.31 2.09
CA THR A 40 -19.03 12.62 1.14
C THR A 40 -17.68 12.52 1.80
N LEU A 41 -16.63 12.14 1.02
CA LEU A 41 -15.26 12.03 1.48
C LEU A 41 -14.33 12.70 0.47
N ASN A 42 -13.51 13.66 0.93
CA ASN A 42 -12.37 14.21 0.20
C ASN A 42 -11.08 13.58 0.73
N LEU A 43 -10.49 12.69 -0.05
CA LEU A 43 -9.30 11.92 0.31
C LEU A 43 -8.11 12.41 -0.51
N GLY A 44 -7.03 12.82 0.17
CA GLY A 44 -5.80 13.27 -0.48
C GLY A 44 -4.90 12.10 -0.91
N MET A 45 -4.22 12.29 -2.03
CA MET A 45 -3.17 11.42 -2.56
C MET A 45 -2.00 12.25 -3.06
N SER A 46 -0.75 11.83 -2.78
CA SER A 46 0.45 12.55 -3.25
C SER A 46 0.72 12.36 -4.74
N VAL A 47 0.18 11.29 -5.37
CA VAL A 47 0.47 10.93 -6.76
C VAL A 47 -0.81 10.70 -7.55
N GLU A 48 -0.95 11.39 -8.69
CA GLU A 48 -2.01 11.11 -9.65
C GLU A 48 -1.76 9.76 -10.36
N PRO A 49 -2.77 8.89 -10.51
CA PRO A 49 -2.63 7.65 -11.27
C PRO A 49 -2.42 7.94 -12.78
N THR A 50 -1.56 7.15 -13.42
CA THR A 50 -1.30 7.26 -14.88
C THR A 50 -2.41 6.65 -15.75
N GLY A 51 -3.34 5.97 -15.13
CA GLY A 51 -4.51 5.30 -15.68
C GLY A 51 -5.35 4.73 -14.57
N LEU A 52 -6.47 4.07 -14.88
CA LEU A 52 -7.37 3.48 -13.88
C LEU A 52 -7.57 1.96 -14.08
N ASP A 53 -6.80 1.32 -14.97
CA ASP A 53 -6.79 -0.14 -15.16
C ASP A 53 -5.53 -0.75 -14.51
N PRO A 54 -5.64 -1.39 -13.35
CA PRO A 54 -4.50 -2.00 -12.67
C PRO A 54 -4.02 -3.30 -13.35
N THR A 55 -4.80 -3.85 -14.29
CA THR A 55 -4.43 -5.09 -15.00
C THR A 55 -3.43 -4.86 -16.14
N ILE A 56 -3.14 -3.60 -16.48
CA ILE A 56 -2.21 -3.24 -17.57
C ILE A 56 -1.06 -2.34 -17.15
N ALA A 57 -1.01 -1.89 -15.89
CA ALA A 57 0.02 -0.97 -15.41
C ALA A 57 0.32 -1.19 -13.92
N ALA A 58 1.58 -1.01 -13.55
CA ALA A 58 2.10 -1.27 -12.20
C ALA A 58 2.00 -0.10 -11.18
N PRO A 59 1.85 1.22 -11.57
CA PRO A 59 1.88 2.29 -10.57
C PRO A 59 0.85 2.09 -9.46
N VAL A 60 1.31 2.14 -8.22
CA VAL A 60 0.48 1.86 -7.01
C VAL A 60 -0.73 2.78 -6.90
N ALA A 61 -0.62 4.05 -7.32
CA ALA A 61 -1.72 5.02 -7.32
C ALA A 61 -2.97 4.54 -8.08
N ILE A 62 -2.82 3.61 -9.05
CA ILE A 62 -3.96 3.02 -9.76
C ILE A 62 -4.76 2.14 -8.80
N GLY A 63 -4.08 1.24 -8.07
CA GLY A 63 -4.70 0.38 -7.08
C GLY A 63 -5.33 1.18 -5.92
N GLN A 64 -4.65 2.24 -5.48
CA GLN A 64 -5.13 3.13 -4.41
C GLN A 64 -6.51 3.75 -4.69
N VAL A 65 -6.83 4.01 -5.96
CA VAL A 65 -8.15 4.51 -6.37
C VAL A 65 -9.12 3.37 -6.65
N THR A 66 -8.66 2.31 -7.34
CA THR A 66 -9.58 1.40 -8.06
C THR A 66 -9.81 0.06 -7.39
N TRP A 67 -8.80 -0.47 -6.64
CA TRP A 67 -8.88 -1.80 -6.05
C TRP A 67 -9.89 -1.82 -4.89
N GLN A 68 -10.79 -2.78 -4.90
CA GLN A 68 -11.94 -2.95 -4.00
C GLN A 68 -12.91 -1.77 -3.93
N ASN A 69 -12.66 -0.69 -4.64
CA ASN A 69 -13.59 0.42 -4.79
C ASN A 69 -14.40 0.27 -6.10
N ILE A 70 -13.69 0.15 -7.23
CA ILE A 70 -14.29 -0.01 -8.56
C ILE A 70 -14.25 -1.48 -8.98
N PHE A 71 -13.07 -2.10 -8.84
CA PHE A 71 -12.80 -3.47 -9.27
C PHE A 71 -12.65 -4.41 -8.08
N GLU A 72 -13.05 -5.66 -8.28
CA GLU A 72 -12.90 -6.74 -7.32
C GLU A 72 -12.20 -7.94 -7.95
N GLY A 73 -11.49 -8.74 -7.12
CA GLY A 73 -10.84 -9.98 -7.51
C GLY A 73 -11.68 -11.22 -7.22
N LEU A 74 -11.17 -12.39 -7.57
CA LEU A 74 -11.75 -13.66 -7.11
C LEU A 74 -11.66 -13.76 -5.59
N VAL A 75 -10.53 -13.37 -5.06
CA VAL A 75 -10.24 -13.24 -3.63
C VAL A 75 -9.77 -11.81 -3.36
N ALA A 76 -9.78 -11.39 -2.11
CA ALA A 76 -9.22 -10.12 -1.65
C ALA A 76 -8.21 -10.38 -0.54
N ILE A 77 -7.41 -9.36 -0.22
CA ILE A 77 -6.52 -9.34 0.95
C ILE A 77 -7.11 -8.31 1.91
N ASP A 78 -7.31 -8.68 3.18
CA ASP A 78 -7.85 -7.78 4.19
C ASP A 78 -6.73 -6.88 4.78
N GLN A 79 -7.10 -5.95 5.65
CA GLN A 79 -6.17 -5.01 6.30
C GLN A 79 -5.08 -5.68 7.16
N ASN A 80 -5.17 -6.98 7.41
CA ASN A 80 -4.21 -7.77 8.17
C ASN A 80 -3.39 -8.70 7.26
N GLY A 81 -3.46 -8.53 5.92
CA GLY A 81 -2.75 -9.36 4.95
C GLY A 81 -3.39 -10.73 4.69
N LYS A 82 -4.57 -11.02 5.27
CA LYS A 82 -5.22 -12.32 5.11
C LYS A 82 -6.03 -12.39 3.81
N ILE A 83 -5.87 -13.52 3.09
CA ILE A 83 -6.67 -13.83 1.89
C ILE A 83 -8.11 -14.17 2.32
N VAL A 84 -9.07 -13.48 1.75
CA VAL A 84 -10.51 -13.63 2.04
C VAL A 84 -11.32 -13.81 0.76
N PRO A 85 -12.50 -14.52 0.83
CA PRO A 85 -13.41 -14.64 -0.31
C PRO A 85 -13.93 -13.28 -0.80
N GLN A 86 -13.98 -13.10 -2.14
CA GLN A 86 -14.61 -11.92 -2.75
C GLN A 86 -15.59 -12.34 -3.85
N LEU A 87 -15.28 -12.26 -5.13
CA LEU A 87 -16.16 -12.77 -6.21
C LEU A 87 -16.22 -14.31 -6.25
N ALA A 88 -15.21 -15.00 -5.76
CA ALA A 88 -15.32 -16.39 -5.36
C ALA A 88 -15.81 -16.48 -3.91
N LYS A 89 -16.83 -17.31 -3.66
CA LYS A 89 -17.35 -17.58 -2.30
C LYS A 89 -16.50 -18.59 -1.53
N SER A 90 -15.78 -19.46 -2.27
CA SER A 90 -14.84 -20.46 -1.73
C SER A 90 -13.92 -20.97 -2.83
N TRP A 91 -12.87 -21.68 -2.42
CA TRP A 91 -11.98 -22.39 -3.32
C TRP A 91 -11.45 -23.67 -2.67
N GLU A 92 -11.01 -24.59 -3.52
CA GLU A 92 -10.33 -25.83 -3.14
C GLU A 92 -9.06 -25.97 -3.95
N ILE A 93 -7.99 -26.47 -3.33
CA ILE A 93 -6.71 -26.73 -3.97
C ILE A 93 -6.50 -28.24 -3.97
N SER A 94 -6.17 -28.83 -5.12
CA SER A 94 -5.85 -30.26 -5.20
C SER A 94 -4.62 -30.60 -4.35
N PRO A 95 -4.49 -31.84 -3.85
CA PRO A 95 -3.38 -32.23 -2.98
C PRO A 95 -1.98 -32.05 -3.63
N ASP A 96 -1.91 -32.13 -4.95
CA ASP A 96 -0.68 -31.89 -5.73
C ASP A 96 -0.42 -30.40 -6.04
N GLY A 97 -1.32 -29.49 -5.63
CA GLY A 97 -1.23 -28.06 -5.88
C GLY A 97 -1.38 -27.65 -7.34
N LEU A 98 -1.83 -28.55 -8.22
CA LEU A 98 -1.93 -28.29 -9.67
C LEU A 98 -3.31 -27.85 -10.13
N ALA A 99 -4.34 -27.97 -9.30
CA ALA A 99 -5.68 -27.50 -9.63
C ALA A 99 -6.28 -26.63 -8.53
N TYR A 100 -6.85 -25.50 -8.92
CA TYR A 100 -7.58 -24.57 -8.04
C TYR A 100 -9.02 -24.47 -8.54
N THR A 101 -9.97 -24.96 -7.77
CA THR A 101 -11.41 -24.91 -8.09
C THR A 101 -12.08 -23.81 -7.30
N PHE A 102 -12.57 -22.77 -7.98
CA PHE A 102 -13.29 -21.66 -7.37
C PHE A 102 -14.79 -21.83 -7.57
N LYS A 103 -15.57 -21.59 -6.51
CA LYS A 103 -17.02 -21.43 -6.56
C LYS A 103 -17.37 -19.95 -6.56
N LEU A 104 -17.88 -19.48 -7.69
CA LEU A 104 -18.18 -18.07 -7.92
C LEU A 104 -19.52 -17.66 -7.31
N ARG A 105 -19.66 -16.37 -7.02
CA ARG A 105 -20.94 -15.78 -6.60
C ARG A 105 -21.84 -15.58 -7.81
N THR A 106 -23.14 -15.73 -7.57
CA THR A 106 -24.19 -15.53 -8.58
C THR A 106 -24.85 -14.17 -8.48
N GLY A 107 -25.43 -13.69 -9.57
CA GLY A 107 -26.15 -12.42 -9.62
C GLY A 107 -25.27 -11.16 -9.56
N VAL A 108 -23.97 -11.31 -9.58
CA VAL A 108 -23.00 -10.19 -9.65
C VAL A 108 -23.07 -9.57 -11.05
N LYS A 109 -23.06 -8.23 -11.10
CA LYS A 109 -23.03 -7.48 -12.34
C LYS A 109 -21.91 -6.44 -12.31
N PHE A 110 -21.28 -6.24 -13.44
CA PHE A 110 -20.45 -5.08 -13.69
C PHE A 110 -21.31 -3.80 -13.69
N HIS A 111 -20.69 -2.65 -13.51
CA HIS A 111 -21.37 -1.35 -13.45
C HIS A 111 -22.15 -1.01 -14.72
N ASP A 112 -21.81 -1.61 -15.86
CA ASP A 112 -22.50 -1.50 -17.15
C ASP A 112 -23.66 -2.51 -17.33
N GLY A 113 -23.93 -3.32 -16.32
CA GLY A 113 -24.99 -4.33 -16.30
C GLY A 113 -24.59 -5.69 -16.88
N GLN A 114 -23.37 -5.87 -17.42
CA GLN A 114 -22.87 -7.19 -17.83
C GLN A 114 -22.80 -8.12 -16.62
N ALA A 115 -23.23 -9.37 -16.78
CA ALA A 115 -23.11 -10.38 -15.72
C ALA A 115 -21.64 -10.79 -15.52
N PHE A 116 -21.26 -11.01 -14.26
CA PHE A 116 -20.04 -11.70 -13.88
C PHE A 116 -20.34 -13.20 -13.74
N ASP A 117 -19.55 -14.04 -14.38
CA ASP A 117 -19.63 -15.50 -14.36
C ASP A 117 -18.24 -16.12 -14.63
N SER A 118 -18.17 -17.44 -14.70
CA SER A 118 -16.93 -18.16 -14.98
C SER A 118 -16.32 -17.82 -16.35
N ALA A 119 -17.13 -17.49 -17.34
CA ALA A 119 -16.65 -17.11 -18.67
C ALA A 119 -15.97 -15.74 -18.64
N THR A 120 -16.51 -14.76 -17.90
CA THR A 120 -15.90 -13.45 -17.71
C THR A 120 -14.64 -13.53 -16.85
N ALA A 121 -14.61 -14.38 -15.81
CA ALA A 121 -13.40 -14.64 -15.03
C ALA A 121 -12.29 -15.27 -15.90
N LYS A 122 -12.64 -16.27 -16.72
CA LYS A 122 -11.73 -16.87 -17.70
C LYS A 122 -11.18 -15.83 -18.67
N PHE A 123 -12.01 -14.94 -19.22
CA PHE A 123 -11.58 -13.86 -20.09
C PHE A 123 -10.48 -13.02 -19.44
N THR A 124 -10.68 -12.58 -18.19
CA THR A 124 -9.72 -11.78 -17.46
C THR A 124 -8.38 -12.51 -17.28
N LEU A 125 -8.41 -13.76 -16.85
CA LEU A 125 -7.21 -14.56 -16.59
C LEU A 125 -6.50 -14.96 -17.89
N ASP A 126 -7.22 -15.25 -18.97
CA ASP A 126 -6.63 -15.49 -20.29
C ASP A 126 -5.92 -14.25 -20.82
N ARG A 127 -6.49 -13.03 -20.59
CA ARG A 127 -5.85 -11.76 -20.90
C ARG A 127 -4.57 -11.58 -20.06
N ALA A 128 -4.59 -11.92 -18.78
CA ALA A 128 -3.43 -11.76 -17.89
C ALA A 128 -2.28 -12.72 -18.21
N ARG A 129 -2.56 -13.98 -18.56
CA ARG A 129 -1.54 -15.00 -18.86
C ARG A 129 -1.09 -15.03 -20.32
N GLY A 130 -1.82 -14.39 -21.22
CA GLY A 130 -1.57 -14.45 -22.67
C GLY A 130 -0.17 -13.98 -23.08
N GLY A 131 0.33 -14.44 -24.25
CA GLY A 131 1.67 -14.11 -24.73
C GLY A 131 1.93 -12.61 -24.85
N GLN A 132 0.90 -11.84 -25.26
CA GLN A 132 0.96 -10.38 -25.43
C GLN A 132 0.55 -9.60 -24.17
N SER A 133 0.38 -10.28 -23.03
CA SER A 133 -0.04 -9.63 -21.79
C SER A 133 1.00 -8.62 -21.32
N VAL A 134 0.53 -7.44 -20.92
CA VAL A 134 1.28 -6.39 -20.22
C VAL A 134 0.93 -6.35 -18.73
N ASN A 135 0.23 -7.37 -18.22
CA ASN A 135 -0.11 -7.45 -16.80
C ASN A 135 1.16 -7.46 -15.95
N PRO A 136 1.27 -6.61 -14.92
CA PRO A 136 2.44 -6.52 -14.06
C PRO A 136 2.84 -7.86 -13.41
N GLN A 137 1.84 -8.72 -13.15
CA GLN A 137 2.05 -10.02 -12.52
C GLN A 137 1.97 -11.20 -13.51
N LYS A 138 2.17 -10.97 -14.81
CA LYS A 138 2.15 -11.99 -15.87
C LYS A 138 2.91 -13.25 -15.50
N ARG A 139 4.05 -13.13 -14.79
CA ARG A 139 4.88 -14.29 -14.37
C ARG A 139 4.10 -15.33 -13.55
N PHE A 140 3.17 -14.88 -12.68
CA PHE A 140 2.34 -15.79 -11.88
C PHE A 140 1.20 -16.37 -12.71
N PHE A 141 0.56 -15.55 -13.55
CA PHE A 141 -0.53 -16.02 -14.41
C PHE A 141 -0.04 -16.97 -15.51
N SER A 142 1.21 -16.88 -15.95
CA SER A 142 1.79 -17.79 -16.94
C SER A 142 1.96 -19.22 -16.43
N THR A 143 1.89 -19.45 -15.11
CA THR A 143 1.83 -20.81 -14.55
C THR A 143 0.49 -21.52 -14.78
N ILE A 144 -0.58 -20.77 -15.10
CA ILE A 144 -1.88 -21.32 -15.43
C ILE A 144 -1.84 -21.91 -16.85
N ALA A 145 -1.83 -23.23 -16.95
CA ALA A 145 -1.77 -23.96 -18.22
C ALA A 145 -3.11 -23.94 -18.96
N SER A 146 -4.22 -24.20 -18.24
CA SER A 146 -5.57 -24.15 -18.81
C SER A 146 -6.60 -23.67 -17.78
N ILE A 147 -7.75 -23.25 -18.28
CA ILE A 147 -8.86 -22.74 -17.47
C ILE A 147 -10.16 -23.39 -17.97
N ASP A 148 -10.83 -24.14 -17.10
CA ASP A 148 -12.12 -24.76 -17.39
C ASP A 148 -13.26 -23.97 -16.71
N THR A 149 -14.38 -23.91 -17.41
CA THR A 149 -15.62 -23.27 -16.97
C THR A 149 -16.79 -24.22 -17.21
N PRO A 150 -16.92 -25.29 -16.41
CA PRO A 150 -17.93 -26.33 -16.63
C PRO A 150 -19.37 -25.81 -16.51
N ASP A 151 -19.55 -24.75 -15.73
CA ASP A 151 -20.80 -24.03 -15.55
C ASP A 151 -20.52 -22.55 -15.21
N ALA A 152 -21.55 -21.71 -15.09
CA ALA A 152 -21.43 -20.28 -14.84
C ALA A 152 -20.83 -19.93 -13.44
N GLU A 153 -20.85 -20.87 -12.49
CA GLU A 153 -20.43 -20.67 -11.10
C GLU A 153 -19.10 -21.35 -10.77
N THR A 154 -18.56 -22.16 -11.67
CA THR A 154 -17.36 -22.95 -11.41
C THR A 154 -16.24 -22.54 -12.34
N LEU A 155 -15.11 -22.16 -11.76
CA LEU A 155 -13.87 -21.85 -12.46
C LEU A 155 -12.77 -22.79 -11.97
N ILE A 156 -12.10 -23.48 -12.86
CA ILE A 156 -11.00 -24.38 -12.52
C ILE A 156 -9.74 -23.92 -13.23
N LEU A 157 -8.70 -23.62 -12.45
CA LEU A 157 -7.38 -23.29 -12.96
C LEU A 157 -6.49 -24.53 -12.86
N HIS A 158 -5.93 -24.96 -13.99
CA HIS A 158 -4.91 -26.00 -14.05
C HIS A 158 -3.54 -25.38 -14.23
N LEU A 159 -2.62 -25.72 -13.34
CA LEU A 159 -1.27 -25.16 -13.34
C LEU A 159 -0.28 -26.10 -14.00
N SER A 160 0.75 -25.54 -14.65
CA SER A 160 1.89 -26.29 -15.20
C SER A 160 2.87 -26.76 -14.11
N SER A 161 2.85 -26.08 -12.95
CA SER A 161 3.61 -26.41 -11.75
C SER A 161 2.91 -25.84 -10.52
N PRO A 162 3.02 -26.46 -9.34
CA PRO A 162 2.47 -25.88 -8.12
C PRO A 162 3.00 -24.48 -7.91
N THR A 163 2.12 -23.56 -7.49
CA THR A 163 2.46 -22.14 -7.27
C THR A 163 1.79 -21.69 -5.97
N GLY A 164 2.46 -21.90 -4.84
CA GLY A 164 1.91 -21.67 -3.51
C GLY A 164 1.43 -20.23 -3.25
N SER A 165 2.03 -19.25 -3.93
CA SER A 165 1.65 -17.83 -3.83
C SER A 165 0.50 -17.42 -4.78
N LEU A 166 -0.06 -18.32 -5.59
CA LEU A 166 -1.07 -17.97 -6.61
C LEU A 166 -2.29 -17.28 -6.00
N LEU A 167 -2.83 -17.79 -4.88
CA LEU A 167 -3.99 -17.17 -4.22
C LEU A 167 -3.71 -15.74 -3.76
N TYR A 168 -2.51 -15.49 -3.25
CA TYR A 168 -2.08 -14.15 -2.87
C TYR A 168 -2.11 -13.21 -4.09
N TRP A 169 -1.52 -13.64 -5.20
CA TRP A 169 -1.49 -12.84 -6.42
C TRP A 169 -2.87 -12.69 -7.08
N LEU A 170 -3.79 -13.64 -6.88
CA LEU A 170 -5.19 -13.50 -7.29
C LEU A 170 -5.98 -12.46 -6.45
N GLY A 171 -5.47 -12.10 -5.27
CA GLY A 171 -5.99 -10.99 -4.46
C GLY A 171 -5.35 -9.62 -4.77
N TRP A 172 -4.30 -9.57 -5.60
CA TRP A 172 -3.55 -8.36 -5.92
C TRP A 172 -4.32 -7.43 -6.88
N PRO A 173 -4.07 -6.08 -6.87
CA PRO A 173 -4.78 -5.15 -7.76
C PRO A 173 -4.74 -5.52 -9.25
N SER A 174 -3.62 -6.06 -9.74
CA SER A 174 -3.49 -6.49 -11.14
C SER A 174 -4.30 -7.73 -11.53
N SER A 175 -5.00 -8.35 -10.57
CA SER A 175 -5.79 -9.59 -10.72
C SER A 175 -7.29 -9.35 -10.63
N VAL A 176 -7.72 -8.11 -10.57
CA VAL A 176 -9.14 -7.76 -10.53
C VAL A 176 -9.85 -8.22 -11.80
N MET A 177 -11.13 -8.55 -11.68
CA MET A 177 -11.96 -8.99 -12.80
C MET A 177 -12.42 -7.80 -13.63
N VAL A 178 -12.21 -7.89 -14.94
CA VAL A 178 -12.62 -6.87 -15.92
C VAL A 178 -13.62 -7.45 -16.93
N GLY A 179 -14.58 -6.63 -17.33
CA GLY A 179 -15.61 -7.05 -18.29
C GLY A 179 -15.09 -7.09 -19.73
N PRO A 180 -15.40 -8.12 -20.54
CA PRO A 180 -15.02 -8.16 -21.96
C PRO A 180 -15.46 -6.94 -22.76
N LYS A 181 -16.58 -6.30 -22.42
CA LYS A 181 -17.13 -5.14 -23.12
C LYS A 181 -16.42 -3.83 -22.77
N SER A 182 -15.99 -3.68 -21.50
CA SER A 182 -15.46 -2.41 -20.97
C SER A 182 -13.94 -2.35 -20.96
N SER A 183 -13.25 -3.49 -20.87
CA SER A 183 -11.81 -3.60 -20.55
C SER A 183 -10.88 -2.79 -21.49
N ALA A 184 -11.32 -2.50 -22.71
CA ALA A 184 -10.55 -1.66 -23.63
C ALA A 184 -10.49 -0.18 -23.20
N ASN A 185 -11.46 0.27 -22.39
CA ASN A 185 -11.62 1.66 -21.93
C ASN A 185 -11.29 1.84 -20.45
N ASP A 186 -11.04 0.78 -19.69
CA ASP A 186 -10.86 0.82 -18.23
C ASP A 186 -9.69 1.70 -17.80
N LYS A 187 -8.74 1.98 -18.69
CA LYS A 187 -7.66 2.94 -18.42
C LYS A 187 -8.17 4.36 -18.08
N THR A 188 -9.31 4.78 -18.63
CA THR A 188 -9.85 6.15 -18.47
C THR A 188 -11.28 6.21 -17.99
N ALA A 189 -12.03 5.12 -18.15
CA ALA A 189 -13.43 5.00 -17.76
C ALA A 189 -13.68 3.57 -17.20
N PRO A 190 -13.14 3.25 -16.01
CA PRO A 190 -13.16 1.91 -15.47
C PRO A 190 -14.57 1.44 -15.11
N VAL A 191 -14.84 0.16 -15.44
CA VAL A 191 -16.12 -0.53 -15.19
C VAL A 191 -15.84 -1.84 -14.45
N GLY A 192 -16.11 -1.87 -13.17
CA GLY A 192 -15.91 -3.03 -12.30
C GLY A 192 -17.20 -3.56 -11.70
N THR A 193 -17.07 -4.36 -10.64
CA THR A 193 -18.18 -4.95 -9.88
C THR A 193 -18.33 -4.31 -8.48
N GLY A 194 -17.45 -3.38 -8.14
CA GLY A 194 -17.26 -2.86 -6.80
C GLY A 194 -18.37 -1.96 -6.25
N PRO A 195 -18.22 -1.53 -4.98
CA PRO A 195 -19.19 -0.71 -4.27
C PRO A 195 -19.28 0.72 -4.78
N PHE A 196 -18.32 1.19 -5.57
CA PHE A 196 -18.32 2.51 -6.18
C PHE A 196 -18.17 2.43 -7.69
N LYS A 197 -18.80 3.37 -8.40
CA LYS A 197 -18.67 3.58 -9.85
C LYS A 197 -17.80 4.78 -10.13
N PHE A 198 -17.00 4.71 -11.17
CA PHE A 198 -16.29 5.87 -11.71
C PHE A 198 -17.29 6.94 -12.16
N SER A 199 -17.03 8.20 -11.83
CA SER A 199 -17.86 9.33 -12.20
C SER A 199 -17.13 10.34 -13.08
N ALA A 200 -15.93 10.78 -12.65
CA ALA A 200 -15.16 11.78 -13.38
C ALA A 200 -13.66 11.68 -13.07
N TRP A 201 -12.84 12.18 -13.99
CA TRP A 201 -11.42 12.42 -13.79
C TRP A 201 -11.03 13.79 -14.34
N ALA A 202 -10.78 14.74 -13.45
CA ALA A 202 -10.15 16.02 -13.76
C ALA A 202 -8.64 15.85 -13.64
N LYS A 203 -7.96 15.74 -14.78
CA LYS A 203 -6.50 15.52 -14.84
C LYS A 203 -5.75 16.62 -14.10
N GLY A 204 -4.79 16.19 -13.26
CA GLY A 204 -3.99 17.08 -12.41
C GLY A 204 -4.70 17.59 -11.16
N ASP A 205 -5.98 17.20 -10.93
CA ASP A 205 -6.77 17.68 -9.80
C ASP A 205 -7.40 16.51 -8.99
N HIS A 206 -8.31 15.72 -9.59
CA HIS A 206 -9.03 14.68 -8.84
C HIS A 206 -9.65 13.58 -9.69
N VAL A 207 -9.97 12.47 -9.02
CA VAL A 207 -10.90 11.42 -9.50
C VAL A 207 -12.11 11.35 -8.58
N ASP A 208 -13.30 11.34 -9.15
CA ASP A 208 -14.58 11.19 -8.45
C ASP A 208 -15.15 9.79 -8.62
N LEU A 209 -15.56 9.19 -7.51
CA LEU A 209 -16.36 7.97 -7.44
C LEU A 209 -17.72 8.27 -6.81
N VAL A 210 -18.74 7.54 -7.26
CA VAL A 210 -20.08 7.57 -6.68
C VAL A 210 -20.53 6.18 -6.26
N LYS A 211 -21.35 6.09 -5.23
CA LYS A 211 -21.88 4.82 -4.72
C LYS A 211 -22.56 4.02 -5.85
N ASN A 212 -22.32 2.71 -5.84
CA ASN A 212 -23.05 1.75 -6.65
C ASN A 212 -24.31 1.26 -5.89
N PRO A 213 -25.51 1.73 -6.20
CA PRO A 213 -26.73 1.30 -5.51
C PRO A 213 -27.06 -0.19 -5.76
N ASP A 214 -26.53 -0.72 -6.87
CA ASP A 214 -26.74 -2.11 -7.28
C ASP A 214 -25.61 -3.05 -6.82
N TYR A 215 -24.75 -2.61 -5.87
CA TYR A 215 -23.66 -3.43 -5.36
C TYR A 215 -24.18 -4.78 -4.89
N TRP A 216 -23.53 -5.84 -5.35
CA TRP A 216 -23.98 -7.23 -5.16
C TRP A 216 -23.95 -7.66 -3.69
N ASN A 217 -23.00 -7.19 -2.91
CA ASN A 217 -22.84 -7.59 -1.50
C ASN A 217 -23.79 -6.80 -0.59
N LYS A 218 -25.00 -7.31 -0.43
CA LYS A 218 -26.03 -6.68 0.41
C LYS A 218 -25.78 -6.84 1.92
N SER A 219 -24.76 -7.59 2.35
CA SER A 219 -24.35 -7.64 3.76
C SER A 219 -23.52 -6.44 4.17
N VAL A 220 -23.02 -5.65 3.21
CA VAL A 220 -22.27 -4.42 3.44
C VAL A 220 -23.14 -3.22 3.18
N ASP A 221 -23.22 -2.32 4.16
CA ASP A 221 -23.95 -1.05 4.05
C ASP A 221 -22.94 0.07 3.73
N VAL A 222 -22.69 0.32 2.44
CA VAL A 222 -21.80 1.39 1.97
C VAL A 222 -22.43 2.75 2.34
N LYS A 223 -21.75 3.50 3.20
CA LYS A 223 -22.27 4.77 3.78
C LYS A 223 -21.93 5.99 2.93
N LEU A 224 -20.82 5.95 2.19
CA LEU A 224 -20.39 7.09 1.37
C LEU A 224 -21.17 7.12 0.05
N GLU A 225 -21.77 8.25 -0.28
CA GLU A 225 -22.46 8.48 -1.56
C GLU A 225 -21.50 8.99 -2.64
N LYS A 226 -20.46 9.75 -2.24
CA LYS A 226 -19.43 10.27 -3.14
C LYS A 226 -18.07 10.28 -2.46
N VAL A 227 -17.03 9.93 -3.23
CA VAL A 227 -15.63 10.05 -2.83
C VAL A 227 -14.87 10.83 -3.90
N THR A 228 -14.07 11.79 -3.48
CA THR A 228 -13.16 12.57 -4.34
C THR A 228 -11.73 12.29 -3.90
N PHE A 229 -10.93 11.67 -4.77
CA PHE A 229 -9.48 11.51 -4.58
C PHE A 229 -8.76 12.73 -5.15
N ARG A 230 -8.22 13.59 -4.29
CA ARG A 230 -7.53 14.83 -4.67
C ARG A 230 -6.03 14.65 -4.71
N PHE A 231 -5.38 15.19 -5.75
CA PHE A 231 -3.93 15.04 -5.94
C PHE A 231 -3.21 16.28 -5.42
N ILE A 232 -2.42 16.12 -4.38
CA ILE A 232 -1.60 17.17 -3.77
C ILE A 232 -0.23 16.53 -3.49
N SER A 233 0.83 17.00 -4.15
CA SER A 233 2.17 16.41 -4.06
C SER A 233 3.10 17.10 -3.08
N ASP A 234 2.75 18.32 -2.65
CA ASP A 234 3.55 19.08 -1.66
C ASP A 234 3.06 18.79 -0.25
N PRO A 235 3.89 18.24 0.65
CA PRO A 235 3.47 17.85 2.00
C PRO A 235 2.99 19.03 2.88
N GLN A 236 3.48 20.26 2.64
CA GLN A 236 2.99 21.44 3.38
C GLN A 236 1.59 21.82 2.90
N ALA A 237 1.33 21.72 1.59
CA ALA A 237 -0.01 21.93 1.03
C ALA A 237 -1.00 20.82 1.49
N GLU A 238 -0.54 19.54 1.56
CA GLU A 238 -1.32 18.44 2.15
C GLU A 238 -1.74 18.78 3.59
N ALA A 239 -0.78 19.18 4.43
CA ALA A 239 -1.04 19.54 5.82
C ALA A 239 -1.97 20.76 5.95
N ALA A 240 -1.81 21.77 5.11
CA ALA A 240 -2.67 22.96 5.10
C ALA A 240 -4.11 22.60 4.71
N ALA A 241 -4.30 21.78 3.67
CA ALA A 241 -5.63 21.34 3.21
C ALA A 241 -6.37 20.51 4.28
N LEU A 242 -5.67 19.62 5.00
CA LEU A 242 -6.22 18.88 6.13
C LEU A 242 -6.66 19.82 7.25
N LYS A 243 -5.81 20.77 7.66
CA LYS A 243 -6.11 21.73 8.73
C LYS A 243 -7.24 22.69 8.36
N ALA A 244 -7.35 23.07 7.08
CA ALA A 244 -8.44 23.91 6.57
C ALA A 244 -9.77 23.15 6.47
N GLY A 245 -9.76 21.81 6.39
CA GLY A 245 -10.94 20.97 6.15
C GLY A 245 -11.30 20.82 4.67
N ASP A 246 -10.39 21.18 3.76
CA ASP A 246 -10.54 20.94 2.33
C ASP A 246 -10.35 19.44 2.00
N LEU A 247 -9.57 18.74 2.84
CA LEU A 247 -9.44 17.30 2.90
C LEU A 247 -9.96 16.75 4.21
N ASP A 248 -10.61 15.60 4.13
CA ASP A 248 -11.09 14.83 5.28
C ASP A 248 -10.07 13.82 5.76
N ALA A 249 -9.25 13.30 4.84
CA ALA A 249 -8.25 12.29 5.09
C ALA A 249 -7.06 12.41 4.13
N PHE A 250 -5.88 12.05 4.63
CA PHE A 250 -4.69 11.76 3.86
C PHE A 250 -4.09 10.45 4.40
N PRO A 251 -4.45 9.28 3.82
CA PRO A 251 -4.09 7.97 4.38
C PRO A 251 -2.60 7.63 4.29
N GLU A 252 -1.84 8.27 3.37
CA GLU A 252 -0.42 8.03 3.10
C GLU A 252 0.37 9.33 3.09
N PHE A 253 0.40 10.01 4.24
CA PHE A 253 1.08 11.29 4.41
C PHE A 253 2.60 11.11 4.37
N ALA A 254 3.27 11.75 3.39
CA ALA A 254 4.67 11.45 3.06
C ALA A 254 5.73 12.22 3.89
N ALA A 255 5.33 12.99 4.91
CA ALA A 255 6.24 13.84 5.68
C ALA A 255 6.20 13.53 7.18
N PRO A 256 7.01 12.56 7.66
CA PRO A 256 7.02 12.16 9.07
C PRO A 256 7.35 13.34 10.01
N GLU A 257 8.17 14.29 9.58
CA GLU A 257 8.52 15.49 10.35
C GLU A 257 7.34 16.44 10.61
N LEU A 258 6.27 16.32 9.82
CA LEU A 258 5.06 17.15 9.99
C LEU A 258 3.98 16.47 10.84
N MET A 259 4.13 15.18 11.18
CA MET A 259 3.11 14.43 11.94
C MET A 259 2.76 15.11 13.26
N ASN A 260 3.77 15.60 13.99
CA ASN A 260 3.55 16.31 15.26
C ASN A 260 2.77 17.62 15.08
N SER A 261 2.72 18.18 13.88
CA SER A 261 1.96 19.41 13.61
C SER A 261 0.45 19.25 13.67
N PHE A 262 -0.04 18.02 13.69
CA PHE A 262 -1.46 17.68 13.86
C PHE A 262 -1.83 17.37 15.31
N GLU A 263 -0.84 17.26 16.21
CA GLU A 263 -1.08 17.06 17.62
C GLU A 263 -1.86 18.25 18.20
N GLY A 264 -2.88 17.96 19.01
CA GLY A 264 -3.74 18.98 19.61
C GLY A 264 -4.84 19.53 18.68
N ASP A 265 -4.85 19.22 17.39
CA ASP A 265 -6.00 19.56 16.54
C ASP A 265 -7.26 18.81 17.04
N PRO A 266 -8.35 19.53 17.37
CA PRO A 266 -9.56 18.89 17.92
C PRO A 266 -10.26 17.97 16.93
N ARG A 267 -10.08 18.20 15.63
CA ARG A 267 -10.74 17.49 14.53
C ARG A 267 -9.92 16.32 13.99
N LEU A 268 -8.60 16.45 13.92
CA LEU A 268 -7.73 15.48 13.26
C LEU A 268 -7.15 14.42 14.22
N THR A 269 -6.91 13.24 13.70
CA THR A 269 -6.13 12.18 14.35
C THR A 269 -5.01 11.72 13.43
N THR A 270 -3.88 11.34 14.03
CA THR A 270 -2.76 10.70 13.33
C THR A 270 -2.78 9.20 13.58
N LYS A 271 -2.37 8.44 12.57
CA LYS A 271 -2.23 6.99 12.64
C LYS A 271 -0.89 6.56 12.07
N ILE A 272 -0.31 5.55 12.68
CA ILE A 272 0.95 4.96 12.26
C ILE A 272 0.69 3.46 12.12
N GLY A 273 0.69 3.00 10.89
CA GLY A 273 0.48 1.59 10.54
C GLY A 273 1.70 1.01 9.82
N ASN A 274 1.59 -0.24 9.41
CA ASN A 274 2.63 -0.95 8.68
C ASN A 274 2.35 -0.93 7.17
N THR A 275 3.44 -0.91 6.37
CA THR A 275 3.42 -1.11 4.93
C THR A 275 4.28 -2.31 4.54
N GLU A 276 4.42 -2.56 3.23
CA GLU A 276 5.36 -3.51 2.64
C GLU A 276 6.69 -2.84 2.18
N LEU A 277 6.87 -1.54 2.46
CA LEU A 277 8.03 -0.78 2.01
C LEU A 277 9.30 -1.09 2.82
N LYS A 278 10.01 -2.14 2.44
CA LYS A 278 11.26 -2.60 3.05
C LYS A 278 12.45 -1.77 2.56
N VAL A 279 12.99 -0.91 3.41
CA VAL A 279 14.22 -0.15 3.11
C VAL A 279 15.44 -1.04 3.36
N VAL A 280 16.17 -1.34 2.30
CA VAL A 280 17.38 -2.16 2.35
C VAL A 280 18.53 -1.46 1.65
N ALA A 281 19.77 -1.64 2.16
CA ALA A 281 20.97 -1.23 1.45
C ALA A 281 21.59 -2.46 0.75
N GLY A 282 21.27 -2.58 -0.54
CA GLY A 282 21.68 -3.70 -1.38
C GLY A 282 23.16 -3.60 -1.77
N MET A 283 23.91 -4.66 -1.53
CA MET A 283 25.31 -4.78 -1.91
C MET A 283 25.47 -5.58 -3.20
N ASN A 284 26.45 -5.23 -4.03
CA ASN A 284 26.85 -6.08 -5.13
C ASN A 284 27.78 -7.20 -4.61
N ASN A 285 27.21 -8.37 -4.33
CA ASN A 285 27.88 -9.47 -3.65
C ASN A 285 29.02 -10.13 -4.47
N THR A 286 29.27 -9.69 -5.71
CA THR A 286 30.43 -10.14 -6.51
C THR A 286 31.58 -9.13 -6.51
N ARG A 287 31.39 -7.94 -5.91
CA ARG A 287 32.42 -6.92 -5.83
C ARG A 287 33.14 -6.95 -4.48
N LYS A 288 34.48 -6.82 -4.54
CA LYS A 288 35.27 -6.61 -3.32
C LYS A 288 34.94 -5.25 -2.72
N PRO A 289 34.81 -5.21 -1.38
CA PRO A 289 35.02 -6.31 -0.42
C PRO A 289 33.73 -7.07 -0.06
N PHE A 290 32.59 -6.81 -0.72
CA PHE A 290 31.27 -7.37 -0.40
C PHE A 290 31.12 -8.86 -0.83
N ASP A 291 32.09 -9.42 -1.53
CA ASP A 291 32.18 -10.84 -1.83
C ASP A 291 32.52 -11.71 -0.59
N ASP A 292 33.06 -11.09 0.49
CA ASP A 292 33.29 -11.75 1.77
C ASP A 292 32.10 -11.57 2.73
N LYS A 293 31.47 -12.67 3.14
CA LYS A 293 30.38 -12.68 4.12
C LYS A 293 30.73 -11.96 5.43
N ARG A 294 31.99 -12.09 5.90
CA ARG A 294 32.43 -11.45 7.15
C ARG A 294 32.39 -9.93 7.04
N VAL A 295 32.73 -9.38 5.87
CA VAL A 295 32.63 -7.93 5.62
C VAL A 295 31.17 -7.49 5.68
N ARG A 296 30.25 -8.22 5.02
CA ARG A 296 28.83 -7.88 5.02
C ARG A 296 28.21 -7.94 6.43
N GLN A 297 28.60 -8.97 7.20
CA GLN A 297 28.20 -9.09 8.61
C GLN A 297 28.76 -7.95 9.47
N ALA A 298 30.02 -7.57 9.29
CA ALA A 298 30.64 -6.46 9.99
C ALA A 298 29.90 -5.13 9.70
N LEU A 299 29.57 -4.87 8.43
CA LEU A 299 28.79 -3.70 8.06
C LEU A 299 27.40 -3.71 8.70
N MET A 300 26.72 -4.87 8.79
CA MET A 300 25.43 -4.97 9.47
C MET A 300 25.55 -4.70 10.97
N MET A 301 26.57 -5.24 11.63
CA MET A 301 26.82 -5.02 13.07
C MET A 301 27.29 -3.59 13.38
N ALA A 302 27.77 -2.84 12.40
CA ALA A 302 28.12 -1.42 12.58
C ALA A 302 26.90 -0.49 12.59
N LEU A 303 25.70 -0.97 12.25
CA LEU A 303 24.51 -0.15 12.11
C LEU A 303 23.56 -0.28 13.30
N ASP A 304 23.31 0.81 13.99
CA ASP A 304 22.18 0.97 14.91
C ASP A 304 20.92 1.36 14.14
N ARG A 305 20.05 0.39 13.89
CA ARG A 305 18.80 0.59 13.13
C ARG A 305 17.91 1.67 13.75
N LYS A 306 17.88 1.76 15.09
CA LYS A 306 17.09 2.76 15.79
C LYS A 306 17.54 4.18 15.42
N THR A 307 18.84 4.44 15.50
CA THR A 307 19.42 5.75 15.13
C THR A 307 19.20 6.06 13.63
N ILE A 308 19.25 5.03 12.76
CA ILE A 308 18.91 5.21 11.32
C ILE A 308 17.45 5.63 11.16
N ILE A 309 16.51 4.95 11.83
CA ILE A 309 15.08 5.29 11.77
C ILE A 309 14.82 6.70 12.32
N GLU A 310 15.46 7.06 13.41
CA GLU A 310 15.36 8.41 14.00
C GLU A 310 15.85 9.49 13.01
N GLY A 311 17.01 9.30 12.40
CA GLY A 311 17.61 10.29 11.48
C GLY A 311 16.95 10.31 10.10
N ALA A 312 16.48 9.18 9.59
CA ALA A 312 15.91 9.07 8.26
C ALA A 312 14.40 9.34 8.24
N TRP A 313 13.66 8.90 9.27
CA TRP A 313 12.20 8.88 9.27
C TRP A 313 11.56 9.33 10.60
N SER A 314 12.24 10.26 11.32
CA SER A 314 11.73 10.88 12.56
C SER A 314 11.31 9.87 13.65
N GLY A 315 11.98 8.72 13.72
CA GLY A 315 11.67 7.65 14.66
C GLY A 315 10.47 6.77 14.27
N LEU A 316 9.82 7.06 13.15
CA LEU A 316 8.60 6.39 12.71
C LEU A 316 8.93 5.27 11.70
N GLY A 317 9.33 4.12 12.17
CA GLY A 317 9.65 2.96 11.32
C GLY A 317 9.80 1.70 12.16
N THR A 318 9.69 0.54 11.52
CA THR A 318 9.88 -0.76 12.18
C THR A 318 11.17 -1.40 11.68
N ALA A 319 12.13 -1.63 12.58
CA ALA A 319 13.38 -2.31 12.23
C ALA A 319 13.10 -3.74 11.72
N ILE A 320 13.85 -4.18 10.70
CA ILE A 320 13.77 -5.53 10.16
C ILE A 320 15.12 -6.23 10.16
N GLY A 321 15.11 -7.56 10.34
CA GLY A 321 16.32 -8.39 10.35
C GLY A 321 16.50 -9.22 9.09
N SER A 322 15.53 -9.18 8.16
CA SER A 322 15.55 -9.87 6.87
C SER A 322 14.70 -9.10 5.85
N HIS A 323 14.55 -9.63 4.64
CA HIS A 323 13.71 -9.03 3.59
C HIS A 323 12.23 -9.40 3.76
N TYR A 324 11.69 -9.21 4.97
CA TYR A 324 10.31 -9.49 5.32
C TYR A 324 9.78 -8.42 6.27
N THR A 325 8.48 -8.16 6.23
CA THR A 325 7.79 -7.21 7.09
C THR A 325 6.93 -7.92 8.13
N PRO A 326 6.55 -7.27 9.24
CA PRO A 326 5.59 -7.86 10.18
C PRO A 326 4.22 -8.23 9.59
N ASN A 327 3.86 -7.69 8.41
CA ASN A 327 2.62 -8.03 7.70
C ASN A 327 2.74 -9.32 6.87
N ASP A 328 3.97 -9.72 6.51
CA ASP A 328 4.19 -10.88 5.65
C ASP A 328 3.87 -12.20 6.38
N PRO A 329 3.16 -13.14 5.76
CA PRO A 329 2.96 -14.48 6.32
C PRO A 329 4.29 -15.19 6.57
N GLY A 330 4.47 -15.74 7.76
CA GLY A 330 5.73 -16.41 8.13
C GLY A 330 6.85 -15.46 8.55
N TYR A 331 6.54 -14.18 8.81
CA TYR A 331 7.52 -13.22 9.36
C TYR A 331 8.19 -13.76 10.63
N LYS A 332 9.49 -13.53 10.71
CA LYS A 332 10.32 -13.85 11.87
C LYS A 332 11.15 -12.63 12.24
N ASP A 333 11.06 -12.18 13.49
CA ASP A 333 11.95 -11.13 13.97
C ASP A 333 13.37 -11.67 14.09
N LEU A 334 14.24 -11.16 13.25
CA LEU A 334 15.67 -11.53 13.16
C LEU A 334 16.58 -10.30 13.42
N THR A 335 16.04 -9.22 13.98
CA THR A 335 16.80 -8.00 14.29
C THR A 335 17.95 -8.25 15.27
N GLY A 336 17.81 -9.27 16.11
CA GLY A 336 18.82 -9.70 17.08
C GLY A 336 19.88 -10.66 16.55
N THR A 337 19.82 -11.12 15.29
CA THR A 337 20.81 -12.08 14.74
C THR A 337 22.22 -11.48 14.64
N LEU A 338 22.33 -10.25 14.18
CA LEU A 338 23.56 -9.45 14.16
C LEU A 338 23.26 -8.09 14.82
N PRO A 339 23.32 -8.03 16.16
CA PRO A 339 23.04 -6.81 16.90
C PRO A 339 24.11 -5.75 16.67
N TYR A 340 23.76 -4.49 16.85
CA TYR A 340 24.71 -3.39 16.80
C TYR A 340 25.87 -3.59 17.78
N ASP A 341 27.10 -3.65 17.25
CA ASP A 341 28.35 -3.77 18.00
C ASP A 341 29.52 -3.28 17.11
N ALA A 342 29.81 -1.99 17.19
CA ALA A 342 30.87 -1.37 16.37
C ALA A 342 32.27 -1.95 16.67
N ALA A 343 32.53 -2.36 17.92
CA ALA A 343 33.84 -2.94 18.30
C ALA A 343 34.02 -4.31 17.66
N LYS A 344 32.99 -5.16 17.69
CA LYS A 344 33.00 -6.47 17.04
C LYS A 344 33.02 -6.35 15.53
N ALA A 345 32.29 -5.38 14.97
CA ALA A 345 32.32 -5.06 13.54
C ALA A 345 33.74 -4.77 13.06
N LYS A 346 34.47 -3.89 13.77
CA LYS A 346 35.85 -3.54 13.46
C LYS A 346 36.79 -4.72 13.58
N ALA A 347 36.64 -5.57 14.59
CA ALA A 347 37.43 -6.80 14.74
C ALA A 347 37.18 -7.76 13.57
N LEU A 348 35.92 -7.96 13.18
CA LEU A 348 35.55 -8.83 12.08
C LEU A 348 36.10 -8.32 10.72
N LEU A 349 36.14 -6.99 10.50
CA LEU A 349 36.80 -6.40 9.33
C LEU A 349 38.29 -6.69 9.31
N ALA A 350 38.98 -6.61 10.45
CA ALA A 350 40.41 -6.94 10.54
C ALA A 350 40.64 -8.42 10.22
N GLU A 351 39.81 -9.35 10.72
CA GLU A 351 39.86 -10.79 10.40
C GLU A 351 39.61 -11.07 8.90
N ALA A 352 38.77 -10.24 8.26
CA ALA A 352 38.47 -10.30 6.84
C ALA A 352 39.58 -9.69 5.96
N GLY A 353 40.65 -9.13 6.57
CA GLY A 353 41.78 -8.55 5.85
C GLY A 353 41.72 -7.04 5.66
N TYR A 354 40.81 -6.35 6.35
CA TYR A 354 40.61 -4.88 6.28
C TYR A 354 40.83 -4.20 7.65
N PRO A 355 42.01 -4.34 8.30
CA PRO A 355 42.27 -3.78 9.62
C PRO A 355 42.24 -2.25 9.65
N ASN A 356 42.45 -1.60 8.50
CA ASN A 356 42.40 -0.12 8.33
C ASN A 356 41.16 0.32 7.59
N GLY A 357 40.14 -0.56 7.46
CA GLY A 357 38.91 -0.29 6.70
C GLY A 357 39.14 -0.27 5.19
N PHE A 358 38.18 0.27 4.47
CA PHE A 358 38.16 0.44 3.02
C PHE A 358 37.26 1.58 2.59
N SER A 359 37.23 1.89 1.29
CA SER A 359 36.33 2.91 0.72
C SER A 359 35.42 2.31 -0.35
N PHE A 360 34.18 2.75 -0.42
CA PHE A 360 33.21 2.38 -1.46
C PHE A 360 32.19 3.50 -1.72
N THR A 361 31.36 3.33 -2.77
CA THR A 361 30.34 4.30 -3.14
C THR A 361 28.94 3.70 -2.97
N ILE A 362 28.03 4.44 -2.31
CA ILE A 362 26.59 4.11 -2.29
C ILE A 362 25.82 5.00 -3.27
N LYS A 363 25.09 4.39 -4.21
CA LYS A 363 24.15 5.07 -5.11
C LYS A 363 22.81 5.25 -4.42
N THR A 364 22.37 6.50 -4.24
CA THR A 364 21.13 6.85 -3.53
C THR A 364 20.09 7.43 -4.49
N PRO A 365 18.93 6.79 -4.69
CA PRO A 365 17.81 7.42 -5.39
C PRO A 365 17.38 8.72 -4.67
N GLN A 366 16.86 9.68 -5.45
CA GLN A 366 16.47 11.01 -4.95
C GLN A 366 15.10 10.97 -4.24
N MET A 367 14.93 10.02 -3.32
CA MET A 367 13.74 9.88 -2.46
C MET A 367 14.18 10.05 -1.01
N ALA A 368 13.45 10.83 -0.21
CA ALA A 368 13.88 11.35 1.09
C ALA A 368 14.51 10.30 2.03
N TYR A 369 13.97 9.08 2.08
CA TYR A 369 14.49 8.02 2.95
C TYR A 369 15.93 7.62 2.61
N ALA A 370 16.29 7.61 1.31
CA ALA A 370 17.57 7.07 0.86
C ALA A 370 18.77 7.94 1.22
N PRO A 371 18.84 9.25 0.87
CA PRO A 371 19.96 10.10 1.28
C PRO A 371 20.02 10.32 2.79
N ARG A 372 18.87 10.42 3.49
CA ARG A 372 18.85 10.56 4.95
C ARG A 372 19.43 9.32 5.64
N SER A 373 19.00 8.11 5.26
CA SER A 373 19.59 6.88 5.79
C SER A 373 21.07 6.77 5.48
N ALA A 374 21.47 7.07 4.24
CA ALA A 374 22.87 7.00 3.83
C ALA A 374 23.78 7.95 4.65
N GLN A 375 23.32 9.15 4.99
CA GLN A 375 24.07 10.08 5.84
C GLN A 375 24.33 9.52 7.24
N VAL A 376 23.31 8.91 7.87
CA VAL A 376 23.46 8.26 9.17
C VAL A 376 24.39 7.07 9.10
N MET A 377 24.23 6.21 8.08
CA MET A 377 25.09 5.05 7.85
C MET A 377 26.56 5.47 7.59
N GLN A 378 26.79 6.58 6.88
CA GLN A 378 28.13 7.12 6.61
C GLN A 378 28.89 7.43 7.90
N ALA A 379 28.22 8.06 8.86
CA ALA A 379 28.81 8.36 10.17
C ALA A 379 29.16 7.08 10.93
N MET A 380 28.24 6.11 10.98
CA MET A 380 28.47 4.83 11.68
C MET A 380 29.58 4.00 11.03
N PHE A 381 29.69 4.00 9.72
CA PHE A 381 30.77 3.30 9.04
C PHE A 381 32.14 3.96 9.26
N ALA A 382 32.20 5.28 9.40
CA ALA A 382 33.43 5.96 9.76
C ALA A 382 33.98 5.53 11.13
N ASP A 383 33.12 5.21 12.10
CA ASP A 383 33.52 4.72 13.43
C ASP A 383 34.27 3.38 13.37
N ILE A 384 34.03 2.58 12.34
CA ILE A 384 34.72 1.30 12.12
C ILE A 384 35.84 1.40 11.05
N GLY A 385 36.20 2.62 10.60
CA GLY A 385 37.25 2.90 9.64
C GLY A 385 36.85 2.72 8.17
N VAL A 386 35.54 2.59 7.87
CA VAL A 386 35.04 2.45 6.51
C VAL A 386 34.57 3.81 5.96
N THR A 387 35.07 4.18 4.77
CA THR A 387 34.70 5.41 4.08
C THR A 387 33.62 5.13 3.06
N MET A 388 32.40 5.62 3.28
CA MET A 388 31.28 5.53 2.35
C MET A 388 31.07 6.84 1.61
N ASN A 389 31.21 6.87 0.29
CA ASN A 389 30.91 8.03 -0.56
C ASN A 389 29.47 7.96 -1.03
N ILE A 390 28.70 9.05 -0.82
CA ILE A 390 27.29 9.10 -1.24
C ILE A 390 27.21 9.71 -2.65
N GLU A 391 26.63 8.95 -3.60
CA GLU A 391 26.39 9.40 -4.97
C GLU A 391 24.88 9.49 -5.22
N PRO A 392 24.30 10.70 -5.27
CA PRO A 392 22.89 10.86 -5.66
C PRO A 392 22.68 10.36 -7.09
N THR A 393 21.64 9.52 -7.26
CA THR A 393 21.34 8.89 -8.54
C THR A 393 19.88 9.19 -8.93
N GLU A 394 19.67 9.72 -10.13
CA GLU A 394 18.33 9.97 -10.65
C GLU A 394 17.52 8.68 -10.69
N PHE A 395 16.26 8.76 -10.24
CA PHE A 395 15.35 7.61 -10.14
C PHE A 395 14.05 7.93 -10.91
N PRO A 396 13.52 6.97 -11.68
CA PRO A 396 13.98 5.58 -11.79
C PRO A 396 15.02 5.33 -12.91
N ALA A 397 15.12 6.16 -13.94
CA ALA A 397 15.77 5.79 -15.21
C ALA A 397 17.27 5.47 -15.04
N LYS A 398 18.05 6.39 -14.44
CA LYS A 398 19.49 6.16 -14.25
C LYS A 398 19.78 5.06 -13.24
N TRP A 399 18.99 4.97 -12.17
CA TRP A 399 19.13 3.88 -11.19
C TRP A 399 18.88 2.52 -11.85
N VAL A 400 17.82 2.40 -12.66
CA VAL A 400 17.55 1.16 -13.41
C VAL A 400 18.70 0.82 -14.35
N GLN A 401 19.23 1.80 -15.06
CA GLN A 401 20.36 1.61 -15.98
C GLN A 401 21.62 1.17 -15.26
N ASP A 402 22.04 1.87 -14.20
CA ASP A 402 23.33 1.66 -13.55
C ASP A 402 23.29 0.48 -12.56
N VAL A 403 22.21 0.39 -11.76
CA VAL A 403 22.09 -0.55 -10.64
C VAL A 403 21.34 -1.80 -11.07
N PHE A 404 20.05 -1.65 -11.43
CA PHE A 404 19.18 -2.81 -11.63
C PHE A 404 19.61 -3.67 -12.82
N SER A 405 19.81 -3.05 -13.98
CA SER A 405 20.20 -3.75 -15.21
C SER A 405 21.72 -3.83 -15.40
N GLY A 406 22.42 -2.71 -15.18
CA GLY A 406 23.85 -2.59 -15.42
C GLY A 406 24.71 -3.25 -14.35
N ARG A 407 24.21 -3.36 -13.12
CA ARG A 407 24.92 -3.92 -11.96
C ARG A 407 26.30 -3.27 -11.74
N ASN A 408 26.43 -2.00 -12.14
CA ASN A 408 27.65 -1.20 -12.00
C ASN A 408 27.54 -0.29 -10.77
N TYR A 409 27.63 -0.88 -9.59
CA TYR A 409 27.54 -0.19 -8.31
C TYR A 409 28.22 -1.04 -7.23
N ASP A 410 28.59 -0.42 -6.11
CA ASP A 410 29.10 -1.10 -4.93
C ASP A 410 27.96 -1.39 -3.95
N MET A 411 27.26 -0.35 -3.53
CA MET A 411 26.05 -0.39 -2.68
C MET A 411 24.99 0.54 -3.23
N THR A 412 23.73 0.22 -3.00
CA THR A 412 22.59 1.10 -3.24
C THR A 412 21.59 0.98 -2.10
N ILE A 413 20.76 1.99 -1.89
CA ILE A 413 19.66 1.91 -0.91
C ILE A 413 18.34 2.13 -1.64
N VAL A 414 17.36 1.26 -1.41
CA VAL A 414 16.05 1.31 -2.07
C VAL A 414 14.97 0.71 -1.17
N ALA A 415 13.75 1.24 -1.27
CA ALA A 415 12.59 0.66 -0.64
C ALA A 415 11.88 -0.32 -1.60
N HIS A 416 11.77 -1.58 -1.21
CA HIS A 416 11.03 -2.62 -1.93
C HIS A 416 9.58 -2.64 -1.46
N ALA A 417 8.65 -2.52 -2.40
CA ALA A 417 7.21 -2.44 -2.13
C ALA A 417 6.47 -3.77 -2.40
N GLU A 418 7.10 -4.73 -3.09
CA GLU A 418 6.43 -5.99 -3.40
C GLU A 418 6.43 -6.88 -2.15
N PRO A 419 5.27 -7.38 -1.69
CA PRO A 419 5.21 -8.38 -0.64
C PRO A 419 5.69 -9.73 -1.14
N LEU A 420 6.14 -10.58 -0.22
CA LEU A 420 6.61 -11.94 -0.51
C LEU A 420 7.74 -12.01 -1.55
N ASP A 421 8.46 -10.92 -1.79
CA ASP A 421 9.48 -10.82 -2.82
C ASP A 421 10.88 -11.32 -2.39
N ILE A 422 10.97 -12.06 -1.29
CA ILE A 422 12.21 -12.65 -0.78
C ILE A 422 12.93 -13.53 -1.84
N ASP A 423 12.20 -14.04 -2.83
CA ASP A 423 12.76 -14.79 -3.97
C ASP A 423 13.71 -13.97 -4.85
N ILE A 424 13.72 -12.63 -4.73
CA ILE A 424 14.67 -11.78 -5.46
C ILE A 424 16.12 -12.15 -5.19
N TYR A 425 16.42 -12.71 -4.02
CA TYR A 425 17.77 -13.20 -3.68
C TYR A 425 18.14 -14.54 -4.34
N SER A 426 17.17 -15.26 -4.91
CA SER A 426 17.40 -16.47 -5.71
C SER A 426 17.43 -16.23 -7.22
N ARG A 427 17.05 -15.00 -7.67
CA ARG A 427 17.00 -14.66 -9.11
C ARG A 427 18.39 -14.44 -9.67
N ASP A 428 18.69 -15.07 -10.82
CA ASP A 428 19.94 -14.87 -11.57
C ASP A 428 19.60 -14.65 -13.06
N PRO A 429 19.85 -13.47 -13.62
CA PRO A 429 20.52 -12.31 -12.99
C PRO A 429 19.56 -11.46 -12.13
N TYR A 430 20.04 -10.98 -10.99
CA TYR A 430 19.41 -9.92 -10.22
C TYR A 430 20.48 -8.96 -9.68
N TYR A 431 20.14 -7.72 -9.34
CA TYR A 431 21.14 -6.70 -9.07
C TYR A 431 22.01 -6.95 -7.83
N PHE A 432 21.55 -7.70 -6.82
CA PHE A 432 22.36 -8.09 -5.67
C PHE A 432 23.53 -9.00 -6.03
N ASN A 433 23.46 -9.73 -7.16
CA ASN A 433 24.45 -10.76 -7.54
C ASN A 433 24.76 -11.77 -6.41
N TYR A 434 23.77 -12.00 -5.54
CA TYR A 434 23.89 -12.96 -4.45
C TYR A 434 23.74 -14.40 -4.97
N LYS A 435 24.56 -15.31 -4.44
CA LYS A 435 24.54 -16.72 -4.82
C LYS A 435 24.64 -17.59 -3.57
N ASN A 436 23.58 -18.31 -3.28
CA ASN A 436 23.55 -19.33 -2.23
C ASN A 436 22.70 -20.51 -2.73
N PRO A 437 23.33 -21.67 -3.06
CA PRO A 437 22.61 -22.85 -3.56
C PRO A 437 21.52 -23.35 -2.60
N ASP A 438 21.80 -23.35 -1.29
CA ASP A 438 20.85 -23.84 -0.28
C ASP A 438 19.62 -22.93 -0.21
N PHE A 439 19.81 -21.61 -0.29
CA PHE A 439 18.73 -20.66 -0.39
C PHE A 439 17.91 -20.87 -1.67
N ASN A 440 18.56 -21.10 -2.80
CA ASN A 440 17.88 -21.33 -4.07
C ASN A 440 17.02 -22.62 -4.04
N GLU A 441 17.54 -23.71 -3.46
CA GLU A 441 16.76 -24.95 -3.31
C GLU A 441 15.59 -24.76 -2.32
N LEU A 442 15.80 -24.01 -1.24
CA LEU A 442 14.72 -23.67 -0.30
C LEU A 442 13.63 -22.86 -0.99
N MET A 443 13.98 -21.85 -1.82
CA MET A 443 12.99 -21.06 -2.57
C MET A 443 12.20 -21.91 -3.57
N LYS A 444 12.82 -22.87 -4.24
CA LYS A 444 12.10 -23.84 -5.08
C LYS A 444 11.12 -24.67 -4.27
N LYS A 445 11.54 -25.17 -3.10
CA LYS A 445 10.66 -25.92 -2.19
C LYS A 445 9.46 -25.08 -1.76
N ILE A 446 9.67 -23.82 -1.38
CA ILE A 446 8.59 -22.89 -1.01
C ILE A 446 7.58 -22.73 -2.15
N GLN A 447 8.07 -22.52 -3.37
CA GLN A 447 7.20 -22.36 -4.54
C GLN A 447 6.34 -23.60 -4.82
N LEU A 448 6.86 -24.79 -4.55
CA LEU A 448 6.16 -26.07 -4.75
C LEU A 448 5.26 -26.48 -3.56
N THR A 449 5.32 -25.76 -2.44
CA THR A 449 4.56 -26.07 -1.24
C THR A 449 3.19 -25.40 -1.29
N ALA A 450 2.11 -26.18 -1.34
CA ALA A 450 0.73 -25.68 -1.34
C ALA A 450 0.17 -25.45 0.06
N ASP A 451 0.66 -26.18 1.08
CA ASP A 451 0.25 -26.00 2.48
C ASP A 451 0.81 -24.69 3.05
N ALA A 452 -0.08 -23.80 3.46
CA ALA A 452 0.29 -22.45 3.92
C ALA A 452 1.12 -22.48 5.22
N ALA A 453 0.87 -23.43 6.13
CA ALA A 453 1.61 -23.49 7.38
C ALA A 453 3.06 -23.96 7.17
N GLU A 454 3.25 -24.99 6.35
CA GLU A 454 4.60 -25.45 5.96
C GLU A 454 5.30 -24.38 5.12
N GLN A 455 4.61 -23.70 4.22
CA GLN A 455 5.17 -22.60 3.42
C GLN A 455 5.67 -21.46 4.32
N ASN A 456 4.88 -21.05 5.32
CA ASN A 456 5.27 -20.01 6.28
C ASN A 456 6.51 -20.41 7.09
N LYS A 457 6.60 -21.67 7.50
CA LYS A 457 7.78 -22.19 8.19
C LYS A 457 9.03 -22.13 7.30
N LEU A 458 8.92 -22.54 6.04
CA LEU A 458 10.01 -22.47 5.07
C LEU A 458 10.43 -21.02 4.76
N TYR A 459 9.50 -20.08 4.70
CA TYR A 459 9.83 -18.65 4.62
C TYR A 459 10.62 -18.18 5.85
N GLY A 460 10.30 -18.66 7.06
CA GLY A 460 11.08 -18.39 8.26
C GLY A 460 12.51 -18.94 8.20
N GLU A 461 12.73 -20.08 7.56
CA GLU A 461 14.06 -20.65 7.29
C GLU A 461 14.82 -19.78 6.27
N ALA A 462 14.18 -19.37 5.17
CA ALA A 462 14.77 -18.49 4.16
C ALA A 462 15.20 -17.14 4.75
N GLN A 463 14.36 -16.53 5.57
CA GLN A 463 14.70 -15.30 6.30
C GLN A 463 15.94 -15.47 7.18
N SER A 464 16.07 -16.61 7.87
CA SER A 464 17.22 -16.88 8.74
C SER A 464 18.54 -16.96 7.93
N ILE A 465 18.52 -17.59 6.75
CA ILE A 465 19.70 -17.64 5.85
C ILE A 465 20.10 -16.20 5.43
N LEU A 466 19.14 -15.37 5.03
CA LEU A 466 19.44 -13.99 4.63
C LEU A 466 19.96 -13.13 5.79
N ALA A 467 19.41 -13.30 6.98
CA ALA A 467 19.88 -12.59 8.17
C ALA A 467 21.32 -12.93 8.55
N GLU A 468 21.77 -14.17 8.29
CA GLU A 468 23.13 -14.63 8.53
C GLU A 468 24.08 -14.25 7.41
N ASP A 469 23.66 -14.37 6.14
CA ASP A 469 24.49 -14.12 4.97
C ASP A 469 24.65 -12.66 4.60
N VAL A 470 23.67 -11.85 4.99
CA VAL A 470 23.63 -10.39 4.79
C VAL A 470 23.89 -10.01 3.32
N PRO A 471 23.12 -10.49 2.34
CA PRO A 471 23.30 -10.05 0.94
C PRO A 471 22.92 -8.59 0.74
N ALA A 472 22.16 -8.03 1.65
CA ALA A 472 21.79 -6.63 1.81
C ALA A 472 21.74 -6.27 3.29
N LEU A 473 21.95 -5.01 3.65
CA LEU A 473 21.73 -4.50 5.01
C LEU A 473 20.23 -4.25 5.17
N PHE A 474 19.58 -5.03 6.02
CA PHE A 474 18.16 -4.93 6.31
C PHE A 474 17.93 -3.85 7.36
N LEU A 475 17.29 -2.74 6.99
CA LEU A 475 17.22 -1.56 7.83
C LEU A 475 15.88 -1.44 8.54
N PHE A 476 14.83 -1.07 7.81
CA PHE A 476 13.51 -0.86 8.39
C PHE A 476 12.39 -0.92 7.34
N VAL A 477 11.17 -1.10 7.82
CA VAL A 477 9.95 -0.89 7.05
C VAL A 477 9.48 0.55 7.26
N MET A 478 9.18 1.24 6.17
CA MET A 478 8.55 2.57 6.24
C MET A 478 7.13 2.42 6.76
N PRO A 479 6.69 3.24 7.70
CA PRO A 479 5.33 3.18 8.21
C PRO A 479 4.34 3.77 7.21
N LYS A 480 3.07 3.35 7.30
CA LYS A 480 1.95 4.11 6.77
C LYS A 480 1.64 5.24 7.74
N LEU A 481 1.74 6.47 7.28
CA LEU A 481 1.40 7.64 8.07
C LEU A 481 0.04 8.17 7.61
N GLY A 482 -0.98 8.00 8.43
CA GLY A 482 -2.32 8.48 8.15
C GLY A 482 -2.70 9.71 8.97
N VAL A 483 -3.37 10.68 8.35
CA VAL A 483 -3.98 11.82 9.03
C VAL A 483 -5.42 11.97 8.54
N TRP A 484 -6.39 11.92 9.44
CA TRP A 484 -7.80 12.07 9.05
C TRP A 484 -8.69 12.60 10.16
N ASP A 485 -9.90 13.00 9.79
CA ASP A 485 -10.91 13.46 10.74
C ASP A 485 -11.26 12.34 11.74
N LYS A 486 -11.31 12.67 13.04
CA LYS A 486 -11.60 11.73 14.14
C LYS A 486 -12.96 11.04 14.00
N LYS A 487 -13.92 11.71 13.35
CA LYS A 487 -15.25 11.18 13.07
C LYS A 487 -15.26 10.19 11.90
N LEU A 488 -14.21 10.14 11.10
CA LEU A 488 -14.07 9.19 10.00
C LEU A 488 -13.60 7.82 10.54
N LYS A 489 -14.38 6.77 10.26
CA LYS A 489 -14.10 5.39 10.69
C LYS A 489 -13.95 4.47 9.50
N GLY A 490 -13.25 3.36 9.69
CA GLY A 490 -13.11 2.30 8.70
C GLY A 490 -11.97 2.46 7.71
N LEU A 491 -11.21 3.56 7.75
CA LEU A 491 -9.95 3.65 7.00
C LEU A 491 -8.93 2.66 7.56
N TRP A 492 -8.19 2.02 6.67
CA TRP A 492 -7.16 1.06 7.07
C TRP A 492 -5.95 1.77 7.67
N GLU A 493 -5.54 1.34 8.85
CA GLU A 493 -4.30 1.80 9.49
C GLU A 493 -3.08 1.14 8.84
N ASN A 494 -3.15 -0.17 8.54
CA ASN A 494 -2.10 -0.91 7.84
C ASN A 494 -2.34 -0.92 6.33
N GLU A 495 -1.27 -1.14 5.57
CA GLU A 495 -1.29 -1.23 4.11
C GLU A 495 -0.55 -2.49 3.63
N PRO A 496 -1.16 -3.68 3.78
CA PRO A 496 -0.59 -4.92 3.24
C PRO A 496 -0.62 -4.94 1.70
N ILE A 497 -1.43 -4.09 1.10
CA ILE A 497 -1.53 -3.83 -0.34
C ILE A 497 -1.73 -2.33 -0.55
N PRO A 498 -1.05 -1.69 -1.52
CA PRO A 498 -1.29 -0.29 -1.85
C PRO A 498 -2.75 -0.05 -2.27
N SER A 499 -3.55 0.50 -1.37
CA SER A 499 -4.99 0.66 -1.58
C SER A 499 -5.63 1.63 -0.57
N ASN A 500 -6.75 2.23 -0.96
CA ASN A 500 -7.64 2.97 -0.08
C ASN A 500 -9.03 2.32 -0.14
N VAL A 501 -9.23 1.25 0.62
CA VAL A 501 -10.51 0.51 0.65
C VAL A 501 -11.57 1.30 1.41
N LEU A 502 -12.65 1.66 0.73
CA LEU A 502 -13.67 2.58 1.24
C LEU A 502 -15.01 1.90 1.58
N THR A 503 -15.10 0.61 1.34
CA THR A 503 -16.34 -0.18 1.48
C THR A 503 -17.00 -0.03 2.87
N ASN A 504 -16.19 0.04 3.93
CA ASN A 504 -16.66 0.16 5.32
C ASN A 504 -16.38 1.54 5.92
N VAL A 505 -16.02 2.52 5.11
CA VAL A 505 -15.73 3.87 5.60
C VAL A 505 -17.03 4.62 5.84
N SER A 506 -17.13 5.28 6.99
CA SER A 506 -18.32 6.04 7.41
C SER A 506 -17.94 7.20 8.32
N TRP A 507 -18.85 8.15 8.41
CA TRP A 507 -18.80 9.23 9.38
C TRP A 507 -19.57 8.85 10.64
N GLU A 508 -19.01 9.16 11.81
CA GLU A 508 -19.76 9.18 13.08
C GLU A 508 -20.48 10.52 13.23
N ASP A 509 -21.64 10.49 13.86
CA ASP A 509 -22.48 11.67 14.16
C ASP A 509 -21.80 12.64 15.16
#